data_45422332c4fd2890952a615a33b56304
#
_entry.id   45422332c4fd2890952a615a33b56304
#
_cell.length_a   1.000
_cell.length_b   1.000
_cell.length_c   1.000
_cell.angle_alpha   90.00
_cell.angle_beta   90.00
_cell.angle_gamma   90.00
#
_symmetry.space_group_name_H-M   'P 1'
#
loop_
_entity.id
_entity.type
_entity.pdbx_description
1 polymer ?
#
loop_
_entity_poly.entity_id
_entity_poly.type
_entity_poly.pdbx_seq_one_letter_code
_entity_poly.pdbx_strand_id
1 'polypeptide(L)'
;FDKVKSNKLYVHDWWIALVAAAFGKVVYLDRSTILYRQHQGNVIGSNKKTTLFNKNEPFNGRVIRMVKITSDFWQAYGSKLTGQNKNYVKNYASLVQHRNPLWNLRIVLKYPPARATTTGNLVFGGIVVRDYQKLSRLG
;
A
#
# COMPACT_ATOMS: atom_id res chain seq x y z
N PHE A 1 11.43 -9.91 13.74
CA PHE A 1 10.05 -9.41 13.90
C PHE A 1 9.96 -8.22 14.87
N ASP A 2 10.96 -8.02 15.73
CA ASP A 2 10.90 -7.03 16.84
C ASP A 2 11.08 -5.56 16.43
N LYS A 3 11.28 -5.24 15.16
CA LYS A 3 11.49 -3.86 14.71
C LYS A 3 10.25 -3.14 14.20
N VAL A 4 9.14 -3.83 14.08
CA VAL A 4 7.88 -3.21 13.67
C VAL A 4 7.09 -2.87 14.92
N LYS A 5 7.13 -1.60 15.33
CA LYS A 5 6.14 -1.09 16.30
C LYS A 5 4.78 -1.36 15.67
N SER A 6 4.08 -2.39 16.16
CA SER A 6 2.78 -2.82 15.67
C SER A 6 1.75 -1.74 16.00
N ASN A 7 1.70 -0.70 15.20
CA ASN A 7 0.53 0.13 15.18
C ASN A 7 -0.59 -0.70 14.53
N LYS A 8 -1.75 -0.77 15.17
CA LYS A 8 -2.99 -1.45 14.80
C LYS A 8 -3.53 -1.18 13.37
N LEU A 9 -2.73 -0.55 12.52
CA LEU A 9 -3.07 -0.07 11.18
C LEU A 9 -2.81 -1.09 10.06
N TYR A 10 -2.05 -2.15 10.32
CA TYR A 10 -1.67 -3.07 9.25
C TYR A 10 -2.30 -4.44 9.45
N VAL A 11 -2.90 -4.92 8.39
CA VAL A 11 -3.29 -6.30 8.27
C VAL A 11 -2.01 -7.11 8.03
N HIS A 12 -1.71 -8.07 8.89
CA HIS A 12 -0.44 -8.84 8.87
C HIS A 12 -0.14 -9.51 7.52
N ASP A 13 -1.18 -9.87 6.77
CA ASP A 13 -1.07 -10.46 5.44
C ASP A 13 -0.46 -9.48 4.41
N TRP A 14 -0.75 -8.18 4.49
CA TRP A 14 -0.12 -7.17 3.64
C TRP A 14 1.38 -7.06 3.89
N TRP A 15 1.78 -7.15 5.16
CA TRP A 15 3.21 -7.09 5.52
C TRP A 15 3.96 -8.32 5.01
N ILE A 16 3.39 -9.51 5.21
CA ILE A 16 3.95 -10.77 4.71
C ILE A 16 4.07 -10.72 3.18
N ALA A 17 3.03 -10.24 2.48
CA ALA A 17 3.04 -10.11 1.03
C ALA A 17 4.15 -9.16 0.54
N LEU A 18 4.37 -8.02 1.23
CA LEU A 18 5.47 -7.09 0.90
C LEU A 18 6.84 -7.75 1.08
N VAL A 19 7.05 -8.47 2.18
CA VAL A 19 8.32 -9.19 2.43
C VAL A 19 8.54 -10.25 1.35
N ALA A 20 7.52 -11.06 1.04
CA ALA A 20 7.61 -12.10 0.01
C ALA A 20 7.91 -11.51 -1.37
N ALA A 21 7.25 -10.41 -1.74
CA ALA A 21 7.48 -9.73 -3.02
C ALA A 21 8.85 -9.05 -3.11
N ALA A 22 9.38 -8.56 -1.99
CA ALA A 22 10.65 -7.84 -1.96
C ALA A 22 11.88 -8.77 -1.99
N PHE A 23 11.78 -9.92 -1.33
CA PHE A 23 12.93 -10.82 -1.11
C PHE A 23 12.77 -12.21 -1.70
N GLY A 24 11.61 -12.53 -2.26
CA GLY A 24 11.28 -13.85 -2.79
C GLY A 24 10.52 -13.77 -4.11
N LYS A 25 9.70 -14.79 -4.34
CA LYS A 25 8.82 -14.90 -5.49
C LYS A 25 7.39 -15.15 -5.01
N VAL A 26 6.46 -14.31 -5.44
CA VAL A 26 5.03 -14.52 -5.23
C VAL A 26 4.47 -15.28 -6.42
N VAL A 27 3.82 -16.41 -6.16
CA VAL A 27 3.19 -17.25 -7.19
C VAL A 27 1.69 -17.27 -6.95
N TYR A 28 0.94 -16.94 -8.00
CA TYR A 28 -0.52 -17.06 -7.98
C TYR A 28 -0.92 -18.53 -8.17
N LEU A 29 -1.82 -19.02 -7.32
CA LEU A 29 -2.41 -20.34 -7.44
C LEU A 29 -3.86 -20.19 -7.92
N ASP A 30 -4.16 -20.72 -9.10
CA ASP A 30 -5.52 -20.68 -9.69
C ASP A 30 -6.40 -21.80 -9.10
N ARG A 31 -6.40 -21.90 -7.78
CA ARG A 31 -7.30 -22.79 -7.03
C ARG A 31 -7.53 -22.23 -5.63
N SER A 32 -8.73 -22.44 -5.12
CA SER A 32 -9.02 -22.13 -3.72
C SER A 32 -8.29 -23.13 -2.81
N THR A 33 -7.45 -22.61 -1.90
CA THR A 33 -6.73 -23.42 -0.91
C THR A 33 -7.33 -23.31 0.48
N ILE A 34 -8.28 -22.37 0.69
CA ILE A 34 -8.91 -22.10 1.97
C ILE A 34 -10.42 -21.91 1.77
N LEU A 35 -11.22 -22.61 2.58
CA LEU A 35 -12.65 -22.35 2.72
C LEU A 35 -12.84 -21.29 3.80
N TYR A 36 -13.19 -20.07 3.37
CA TYR A 36 -13.40 -18.98 4.31
C TYR A 36 -14.84 -18.98 4.86
N ARG A 37 -14.99 -19.40 6.11
CA ARG A 37 -16.30 -19.41 6.77
C ARG A 37 -16.77 -17.98 7.02
N GLN A 38 -17.92 -17.63 6.47
CA GLN A 38 -18.56 -16.33 6.70
C GLN A 38 -19.40 -16.40 7.98
N HIS A 39 -19.21 -15.44 8.87
CA HIS A 39 -20.09 -15.18 10.02
C HIS A 39 -20.20 -13.67 10.26
N GLN A 40 -21.22 -13.26 11.04
CA GLN A 40 -21.54 -11.84 11.21
C GLN A 40 -20.41 -11.02 11.88
N GLY A 41 -19.53 -11.65 12.62
CA GLY A 41 -18.38 -11.02 13.27
C GLY A 41 -17.10 -10.91 12.42
N ASN A 42 -17.13 -11.29 11.14
CA ASN A 42 -15.95 -11.18 10.29
C ASN A 42 -15.59 -9.71 10.06
N VAL A 43 -14.33 -9.34 10.29
CA VAL A 43 -13.79 -8.00 10.06
C VAL A 43 -13.85 -7.65 8.56
N ILE A 44 -13.62 -8.65 7.68
CA ILE A 44 -13.72 -8.51 6.24
C ILE A 44 -14.65 -9.60 5.72
N GLY A 45 -15.80 -9.21 5.14
CA GLY A 45 -16.74 -10.15 4.48
C GLY A 45 -16.45 -10.25 2.99
N SER A 46 -16.53 -11.47 2.43
CA SER A 46 -16.29 -11.72 1.00
C SER A 46 -17.35 -11.11 0.08
N ASN A 47 -18.57 -10.89 0.59
CA ASN A 47 -19.73 -10.43 -0.21
C ASN A 47 -19.97 -8.92 -0.19
N LYS A 48 -19.17 -8.13 0.52
CA LYS A 48 -19.29 -6.67 0.42
C LYS A 48 -18.63 -6.21 -0.87
N LYS A 49 -19.45 -5.89 -1.90
CA LYS A 49 -18.98 -5.16 -3.07
C LYS A 49 -18.14 -3.98 -2.57
N THR A 50 -16.86 -4.02 -2.87
CA THR A 50 -15.91 -2.96 -2.49
C THR A 50 -16.20 -1.78 -3.39
N THR A 51 -17.21 -0.99 -3.05
CA THR A 51 -17.50 0.24 -3.78
C THR A 51 -16.39 1.24 -3.46
N LEU A 52 -16.01 2.05 -4.46
CA LEU A 52 -15.08 3.18 -4.30
C LEU A 52 -15.51 4.13 -3.15
N PHE A 53 -16.75 4.03 -2.73
CA PHE A 53 -17.44 4.85 -1.74
C PHE A 53 -17.84 4.06 -0.47
N ASN A 54 -17.00 3.13 -0.01
CA ASN A 54 -17.27 2.50 1.29
C ASN A 54 -17.25 3.57 2.39
N LYS A 55 -18.40 3.79 3.03
CA LYS A 55 -18.56 4.80 4.10
C LYS A 55 -17.61 4.58 5.29
N ASN A 56 -17.23 3.33 5.55
CA ASN A 56 -16.38 2.97 6.70
C ASN A 56 -14.89 3.20 6.44
N GLU A 57 -14.47 3.20 5.17
CA GLU A 57 -13.10 3.51 4.77
C GLU A 57 -13.10 4.10 3.37
N PRO A 58 -13.02 5.43 3.24
CA PRO A 58 -12.94 6.08 1.95
C PRO A 58 -11.68 5.65 1.20
N PHE A 59 -11.77 5.59 -0.14
CA PHE A 59 -10.67 5.11 -1.00
C PHE A 59 -9.35 5.85 -0.78
N ASN A 60 -9.41 7.16 -0.47
CA ASN A 60 -8.22 7.94 -0.11
C ASN A 60 -7.54 7.43 1.17
N GLY A 61 -8.29 6.97 2.17
CA GLY A 61 -7.73 6.36 3.38
C GLY A 61 -6.90 5.11 3.07
N ARG A 62 -7.36 4.28 2.11
CA ARG A 62 -6.60 3.11 1.66
C ARG A 62 -5.31 3.47 0.96
N VAL A 63 -5.33 4.51 0.10
CA VAL A 63 -4.12 4.99 -0.58
C VAL A 63 -3.11 5.52 0.44
N ILE A 64 -3.56 6.34 1.39
CA ILE A 64 -2.72 6.87 2.47
C ILE A 64 -2.09 5.74 3.29
N ARG A 65 -2.88 4.71 3.64
CA ARG A 65 -2.39 3.53 4.34
C ARG A 65 -1.35 2.75 3.53
N MET A 66 -1.56 2.57 2.22
CA MET A 66 -0.58 1.93 1.34
C MET A 66 0.75 2.67 1.31
N VAL A 67 0.72 3.99 1.24
CA VAL A 67 1.94 4.81 1.26
C VAL A 67 2.63 4.72 2.63
N LYS A 68 1.86 4.75 3.72
CA LYS A 68 2.40 4.61 5.08
C LYS A 68 3.08 3.25 5.29
N ILE A 69 2.43 2.15 4.93
CA ILE A 69 3.03 0.81 5.07
C ILE A 69 4.32 0.68 4.22
N THR A 70 4.36 1.33 3.04
CA THR A 70 5.56 1.36 2.21
C THR A 70 6.69 2.15 2.89
N SER A 71 6.37 3.25 3.56
CA SER A 71 7.34 4.03 4.35
C SER A 71 7.91 3.21 5.52
N ASP A 72 7.05 2.53 6.27
CA ASP A 72 7.50 1.70 7.40
C ASP A 72 8.31 0.48 6.90
N PHE A 73 7.93 -0.07 5.76
CA PHE A 73 8.69 -1.14 5.13
C PHE A 73 10.09 -0.66 4.69
N TRP A 74 10.19 0.55 4.15
CA TRP A 74 11.48 1.17 3.82
C TRP A 74 12.35 1.35 5.07
N GLN A 75 11.79 1.85 6.17
CA GLN A 75 12.52 2.00 7.43
C GLN A 75 13.05 0.66 7.96
N ALA A 76 12.25 -0.41 7.85
CA ALA A 76 12.61 -1.73 8.34
C ALA A 76 13.63 -2.48 7.45
N TYR A 77 13.49 -2.35 6.12
CA TYR A 77 14.19 -3.21 5.17
C TYR A 77 14.92 -2.47 4.04
N GLY A 78 14.88 -1.15 3.98
CA GLY A 78 15.44 -0.36 2.88
C GLY A 78 16.93 -0.61 2.63
N SER A 79 17.72 -0.89 3.66
CA SER A 79 19.14 -1.24 3.55
C SER A 79 19.37 -2.61 2.91
N LYS A 80 18.40 -3.51 3.00
CA LYS A 80 18.47 -4.88 2.46
C LYS A 80 17.90 -5.00 1.06
N LEU A 81 17.16 -3.99 0.61
CA LEU A 81 16.57 -3.98 -0.74
C LEU A 81 17.64 -3.70 -1.78
N THR A 82 17.48 -4.33 -2.95
CA THR A 82 18.37 -4.15 -4.12
C THR A 82 17.56 -3.91 -5.40
N GLY A 83 18.24 -3.50 -6.46
CA GLY A 83 17.66 -3.38 -7.79
C GLY A 83 16.42 -2.49 -7.86
N GLN A 84 15.49 -2.90 -8.69
CA GLN A 84 14.26 -2.16 -8.98
C GLN A 84 13.35 -2.01 -7.74
N ASN A 85 13.25 -3.05 -6.92
CA ASN A 85 12.44 -3.03 -5.70
C ASN A 85 12.90 -1.92 -4.74
N LYS A 86 14.21 -1.74 -4.59
CA LYS A 86 14.78 -0.64 -3.80
C LYS A 86 14.32 0.72 -4.30
N ASN A 87 14.38 0.93 -5.61
CA ASN A 87 13.99 2.21 -6.22
C ASN A 87 12.51 2.49 -6.02
N TYR A 88 11.63 1.50 -6.27
CA TYR A 88 10.19 1.65 -6.04
C TYR A 88 9.88 1.98 -4.59
N VAL A 89 10.33 1.15 -3.64
CA VAL A 89 10.02 1.32 -2.21
C VAL A 89 10.57 2.65 -1.69
N LYS A 90 11.81 3.02 -2.04
CA LYS A 90 12.44 4.30 -1.65
C LYS A 90 11.60 5.50 -2.11
N ASN A 91 11.21 5.51 -3.38
CA ASN A 91 10.48 6.65 -3.95
C ASN A 91 9.07 6.77 -3.38
N TYR A 92 8.34 5.66 -3.21
CA TYR A 92 7.03 5.68 -2.56
C TYR A 92 7.12 6.02 -1.07
N ALA A 93 8.14 5.57 -0.36
CA ALA A 93 8.39 5.97 1.02
C ALA A 93 8.66 7.47 1.17
N SER A 94 9.29 8.10 0.17
CA SER A 94 9.55 9.55 0.19
C SER A 94 8.29 10.41 0.10
N LEU A 95 7.14 9.87 -0.31
CA LEU A 95 5.87 10.59 -0.37
C LEU A 95 5.39 11.09 1.00
N VAL A 96 5.80 10.45 2.09
CA VAL A 96 5.49 10.92 3.46
C VAL A 96 6.47 11.97 3.98
N GLN A 97 7.59 12.20 3.30
CA GLN A 97 8.63 13.13 3.74
C GLN A 97 8.51 14.50 3.07
N HIS A 98 7.95 14.57 1.87
CA HIS A 98 7.92 15.78 1.07
C HIS A 98 6.54 16.45 1.10
N ARG A 99 6.51 17.74 1.45
CA ARG A 99 5.30 18.58 1.42
C ARG A 99 5.13 19.30 0.07
N ASN A 100 5.36 18.56 -1.04
CA ASN A 100 5.31 19.17 -2.38
C ASN A 100 4.50 18.27 -3.32
N PRO A 101 3.35 18.75 -3.84
CA PRO A 101 2.51 17.98 -4.75
C PRO A 101 3.21 17.70 -6.10
N LEU A 102 4.10 18.56 -6.56
CA LEU A 102 4.88 18.35 -7.79
C LEU A 102 5.88 17.21 -7.63
N TRP A 103 6.47 17.06 -6.44
CA TRP A 103 7.29 15.90 -6.12
C TRP A 103 6.48 14.62 -6.20
N ASN A 104 5.31 14.59 -5.59
CA ASN A 104 4.42 13.44 -5.61
C ASN A 104 3.99 13.08 -7.04
N LEU A 105 3.65 14.09 -7.86
CA LEU A 105 3.33 13.91 -9.27
C LEU A 105 4.51 13.27 -10.03
N ARG A 106 5.72 13.78 -9.84
CA ARG A 106 6.93 13.23 -10.46
C ARG A 106 7.14 11.76 -10.09
N ILE A 107 6.94 11.40 -8.81
CA ILE A 107 7.08 10.00 -8.35
C ILE A 107 6.06 9.10 -9.05
N VAL A 108 4.79 9.49 -9.07
CA VAL A 108 3.72 8.68 -9.68
C VAL A 108 3.91 8.52 -11.19
N LEU A 109 4.39 9.55 -11.89
CA LEU A 109 4.69 9.48 -13.33
C LEU A 109 5.89 8.58 -13.63
N LYS A 110 6.96 8.68 -12.83
CA LYS A 110 8.17 7.88 -13.03
C LYS A 110 8.02 6.42 -12.57
N TYR A 111 7.24 6.21 -11.55
CA TYR A 111 6.97 4.90 -10.93
C TYR A 111 5.45 4.68 -10.84
N PRO A 112 4.78 4.41 -11.98
CA PRO A 112 3.33 4.25 -11.97
C PRO A 112 2.90 3.09 -11.08
N PRO A 113 1.83 3.24 -10.31
CA PRO A 113 1.33 2.15 -9.48
C PRO A 113 0.82 1.00 -10.38
N ALA A 114 1.20 -0.23 -10.07
CA ALA A 114 0.78 -1.41 -10.82
C ALA A 114 -0.58 -1.92 -10.31
N ARG A 115 -1.66 -1.21 -10.63
CA ARG A 115 -3.02 -1.65 -10.30
C ARG A 115 -3.66 -2.38 -11.49
N ALA A 116 -4.72 -3.12 -11.21
CA ALA A 116 -5.40 -3.93 -12.21
C ALA A 116 -6.02 -3.11 -13.37
N THR A 117 -6.27 -1.81 -13.17
CA THR A 117 -6.89 -0.94 -14.18
C THR A 117 -6.16 0.39 -14.32
N THR A 118 -6.13 0.94 -15.53
CA THR A 118 -5.57 2.27 -15.82
C THR A 118 -6.28 3.36 -15.01
N THR A 119 -7.61 3.30 -14.93
CA THR A 119 -8.40 4.20 -14.08
C THR A 119 -7.99 4.12 -12.63
N GLY A 120 -7.71 2.91 -12.10
CA GLY A 120 -7.21 2.72 -10.74
C GLY A 120 -5.86 3.38 -10.52
N ASN A 121 -4.97 3.35 -11.51
CA ASN A 121 -3.67 4.04 -11.45
C ASN A 121 -3.83 5.56 -11.42
N LEU A 122 -4.70 6.12 -12.27
CA LEU A 122 -4.98 7.56 -12.33
C LEU A 122 -5.60 8.07 -11.03
N VAL A 123 -6.58 7.36 -10.49
CA VAL A 123 -7.23 7.72 -9.22
C VAL A 123 -6.23 7.64 -8.06
N PHE A 124 -5.39 6.60 -8.00
CA PHE A 124 -4.33 6.50 -7.00
C PHE A 124 -3.38 7.69 -7.08
N GLY A 125 -2.87 7.97 -8.28
CA GLY A 125 -1.96 9.09 -8.51
C GLY A 125 -2.58 10.43 -8.13
N GLY A 126 -3.82 10.68 -8.54
CA GLY A 126 -4.57 11.89 -8.18
C GLY A 126 -4.72 12.08 -6.67
N ILE A 127 -4.99 11.00 -5.92
CA ILE A 127 -5.08 11.06 -4.45
C ILE A 127 -3.72 11.39 -3.83
N VAL A 128 -2.65 10.74 -4.29
CA VAL A 128 -1.29 10.97 -3.77
C VAL A 128 -0.85 12.43 -3.99
N VAL A 129 -1.22 13.02 -5.12
CA VAL A 129 -0.91 14.43 -5.42
C VAL A 129 -1.81 15.36 -4.62
N ARG A 130 -3.13 15.11 -4.59
CA ARG A 130 -4.11 15.98 -3.90
C ARG A 130 -3.91 15.99 -2.38
N ASP A 131 -3.73 14.80 -1.80
CA ASP A 131 -3.69 14.61 -0.34
C ASP A 131 -2.24 14.65 0.22
N TYR A 132 -1.31 15.33 -0.47
CA TYR A 132 0.11 15.42 -0.09
C TYR A 132 0.33 15.93 1.35
N GLN A 133 -0.50 16.85 1.82
CA GLN A 133 -0.41 17.35 3.20
C GLN A 133 -0.76 16.27 4.25
N LYS A 134 -1.73 15.41 3.93
CA LYS A 134 -2.09 14.29 4.81
C LYS A 134 -0.97 13.26 4.86
N LEU A 135 -0.35 12.97 3.70
CA LEU A 135 0.79 12.07 3.62
C LEU A 135 1.98 12.58 4.43
N SER A 136 2.30 13.85 4.33
CA SER A 136 3.43 14.45 5.04
C SER A 136 3.29 14.50 6.58
N ARG A 137 2.09 14.28 7.11
CA ARG A 137 1.85 14.15 8.55
C ARG A 137 2.10 12.74 9.09
N LEU A 138 2.42 11.80 8.21
CA LEU A 138 2.67 10.39 8.56
C LEU A 138 4.16 10.07 8.71
N GLY A 139 5.04 10.99 8.28
CA GLY A 139 6.49 10.85 8.29
C GLY A 139 7.18 11.31 9.57
#